data_b062d34c113a6f5e7e06d69ac54efb02
#
_entry.id   b062d34c113a6f5e7e06d69ac54efb02
#
_cell.length_a   1.000
_cell.length_b   1.000
_cell.length_c   1.000
_cell.angle_alpha   90.00
_cell.angle_beta   90.00
_cell.angle_gamma   90.00
#
_symmetry.space_group_name_H-M   'P 1'
#
loop_
_entity.id
_entity.type
_entity.pdbx_description
1 polymer ?
#
loop_
_entity_poly.entity_id
_entity_poly.type
_entity_poly.pdbx_seq_one_letter_code
_entity_poly.pdbx_strand_id
1 'polypeptide(L)'
;MKKIDTLLFDFDGVVADTERQYTDFWSGAAKKYGAQGGADFSLKIKGTPLEKILDIYFPHLDGKGRAEVRESLSEFEKKLVFRPVKGAVEFLESARNLGYKTGLVTSSGAAKMRRVFAESDYGRLFDVLVTAEDILRGKPDPMCYLAAASKLGSDPSHCAVFEDSITGLKAAKAANMFTVGLLTTFPRADVERLSDAVIDDFSNASEVFSLLK
;
A
#
# COMPACT_ATOMS: atom_id res chain seq x y z
N MET A 1 5.72 20.74 -15.44
CA MET A 1 5.26 19.36 -15.24
C MET A 1 3.95 19.16 -15.98
N LYS A 2 3.62 17.94 -16.42
CA LYS A 2 2.27 17.65 -16.93
C LYS A 2 1.28 17.77 -15.77
N LYS A 3 0.07 18.26 -16.04
CA LYS A 3 -0.95 18.47 -15.01
C LYS A 3 -1.42 17.10 -14.46
N ILE A 4 -1.25 16.86 -13.18
CA ILE A 4 -1.80 15.68 -12.52
C ILE A 4 -3.32 15.81 -12.44
N ASP A 5 -4.06 14.77 -12.82
CA ASP A 5 -5.53 14.68 -12.77
C ASP A 5 -6.02 13.38 -12.13
N THR A 6 -5.11 12.47 -11.83
CA THR A 6 -5.40 11.14 -11.29
C THR A 6 -4.51 10.84 -10.10
N LEU A 7 -5.13 10.41 -8.99
CA LEU A 7 -4.44 10.09 -7.75
C LEU A 7 -4.64 8.60 -7.42
N LEU A 8 -3.55 7.88 -7.26
CA LEU A 8 -3.53 6.47 -6.93
C LEU A 8 -2.96 6.28 -5.54
N PHE A 9 -3.59 5.48 -4.72
CA PHE A 9 -3.23 5.29 -3.31
C PHE A 9 -2.97 3.82 -3.03
N ASP A 10 -1.87 3.51 -2.34
CA ASP A 10 -1.81 2.26 -1.62
C ASP A 10 -2.81 2.29 -0.45
N PHE A 11 -3.06 1.14 0.16
CA PHE A 11 -4.02 1.04 1.27
C PHE A 11 -3.33 1.06 2.64
N ASP A 12 -2.51 0.05 2.90
CA ASP A 12 -1.89 -0.18 4.21
C ASP A 12 -0.75 0.83 4.43
N GLY A 13 -0.81 1.64 5.47
CA GLY A 13 0.15 2.71 5.74
C GLY A 13 -0.10 4.01 4.95
N VAL A 14 -1.04 4.04 4.00
CA VAL A 14 -1.39 5.25 3.22
C VAL A 14 -2.81 5.70 3.50
N VAL A 15 -3.81 4.87 3.26
CA VAL A 15 -5.23 5.17 3.57
C VAL A 15 -5.58 4.73 4.99
N ALA A 16 -5.14 3.53 5.38
CA ALA A 16 -5.38 2.96 6.70
C ALA A 16 -4.07 2.75 7.47
N ASP A 17 -4.05 3.16 8.74
CA ASP A 17 -2.93 2.95 9.67
C ASP A 17 -2.97 1.51 10.23
N THR A 18 -2.49 0.57 9.43
CA THR A 18 -2.43 -0.85 9.76
C THR A 18 -1.01 -1.35 10.02
N GLU A 19 0.00 -0.58 9.69
CA GLU A 19 1.40 -1.00 9.65
C GLU A 19 1.95 -1.47 11.01
N ARG A 20 1.55 -0.80 12.11
CA ARG A 20 1.94 -1.23 13.45
C ARG A 20 1.34 -2.59 13.80
N GLN A 21 0.08 -2.83 13.43
CA GLN A 21 -0.62 -4.10 13.69
C GLN A 21 0.07 -5.25 12.92
N TYR A 22 0.44 -5.03 11.66
CA TYR A 22 1.22 -6.00 10.88
C TYR A 22 2.62 -6.24 11.46
N THR A 23 3.30 -5.19 11.92
CA THR A 23 4.62 -5.30 12.56
C THR A 23 4.55 -6.18 13.82
N ASP A 24 3.54 -5.99 14.66
CA ASP A 24 3.33 -6.79 15.87
C ASP A 24 3.02 -8.26 15.53
N PHE A 25 2.13 -8.49 14.55
CA PHE A 25 1.82 -9.83 14.07
C PHE A 25 3.07 -10.55 13.54
N TRP A 26 3.80 -9.94 12.63
CA TRP A 26 4.96 -10.56 11.99
C TRP A 26 6.11 -10.78 12.96
N SER A 27 6.29 -9.90 13.95
CA SER A 27 7.25 -10.10 15.03
C SER A 27 6.92 -11.34 15.88
N GLY A 28 5.62 -11.57 16.14
CA GLY A 28 5.13 -12.78 16.79
C GLY A 28 5.31 -14.03 15.94
N ALA A 29 4.96 -13.95 14.65
CA ALA A 29 5.10 -15.05 13.71
C ALA A 29 6.58 -15.45 13.50
N ALA A 30 7.48 -14.46 13.45
CA ALA A 30 8.92 -14.71 13.34
C ALA A 30 9.44 -15.54 14.53
N LYS A 31 9.02 -15.21 15.74
CA LYS A 31 9.39 -15.96 16.94
C LYS A 31 8.77 -17.37 16.96
N LYS A 32 7.50 -17.48 16.58
CA LYS A 32 6.75 -18.74 16.62
C LYS A 32 7.24 -19.74 15.58
N TYR A 33 7.50 -19.26 14.36
CA TYR A 33 7.80 -20.12 13.21
C TYR A 33 9.27 -20.06 12.78
N GLY A 34 10.14 -19.32 13.49
CA GLY A 34 11.58 -19.30 13.23
C GLY A 34 11.96 -18.56 11.95
N ALA A 35 11.44 -17.37 11.71
CA ALA A 35 11.76 -16.62 10.50
C ALA A 35 13.26 -16.33 10.37
N GLN A 36 13.79 -16.49 9.18
CA GLN A 36 15.13 -16.04 8.80
C GLN A 36 15.06 -14.57 8.40
N GLY A 37 15.88 -13.68 8.98
CA GLY A 37 15.83 -12.26 8.62
C GLY A 37 16.35 -11.31 9.68
N GLY A 38 16.57 -11.82 10.89
CA GLY A 38 17.12 -11.06 12.01
C GLY A 38 16.15 -10.01 12.59
N ALA A 39 16.69 -9.03 13.30
CA ALA A 39 15.90 -8.00 14.00
C ALA A 39 15.03 -7.15 13.03
N ASP A 40 15.48 -6.96 11.80
CA ASP A 40 14.79 -6.13 10.79
C ASP A 40 13.77 -6.91 9.94
N PHE A 41 13.43 -8.15 10.31
CA PHE A 41 12.55 -9.00 9.51
C PHE A 41 11.23 -8.31 9.20
N SER A 42 10.53 -7.78 10.21
CA SER A 42 9.22 -7.13 10.04
C SER A 42 9.26 -5.90 9.12
N LEU A 43 10.41 -5.24 9.02
CA LEU A 43 10.60 -4.11 8.10
C LEU A 43 10.87 -4.59 6.67
N LYS A 44 11.68 -5.65 6.53
CA LYS A 44 12.08 -6.20 5.22
C LYS A 44 10.93 -6.81 4.41
N ILE A 45 9.89 -7.31 5.10
CA ILE A 45 8.75 -7.95 4.44
C ILE A 45 7.65 -6.98 4.00
N LYS A 46 7.71 -5.71 4.43
CA LYS A 46 6.69 -4.71 4.10
C LYS A 46 6.53 -4.55 2.59
N GLY A 47 5.27 -4.58 2.13
CA GLY A 47 4.93 -4.54 0.70
C GLY A 47 5.29 -5.81 -0.09
N THR A 48 5.72 -6.89 0.59
CA THR A 48 6.08 -8.16 -0.05
C THR A 48 4.89 -9.13 -0.01
N PRO A 49 4.51 -9.77 -1.12
CA PRO A 49 3.46 -10.79 -1.15
C PRO A 49 3.78 -11.97 -0.22
N LEU A 50 2.73 -12.53 0.42
CA LEU A 50 2.86 -13.59 1.42
C LEU A 50 3.69 -14.78 0.95
N GLU A 51 3.44 -15.29 -0.27
CA GLU A 51 4.19 -16.45 -0.78
C GLU A 51 5.68 -16.18 -0.87
N LYS A 52 6.06 -14.98 -1.30
CA LYS A 52 7.45 -14.55 -1.34
C LYS A 52 8.08 -14.41 0.06
N ILE A 53 7.28 -13.96 1.05
CA ILE A 53 7.72 -13.93 2.46
C ILE A 53 7.99 -15.36 2.93
N LEU A 54 7.10 -16.31 2.65
CA LEU A 54 7.27 -17.72 3.02
C LEU A 54 8.50 -18.35 2.37
N ASP A 55 8.73 -18.08 1.09
CA ASP A 55 9.88 -18.62 0.35
C ASP A 55 11.22 -18.10 0.87
N ILE A 56 11.32 -16.82 1.17
CA ILE A 56 12.58 -16.18 1.55
C ILE A 56 12.88 -16.36 3.04
N TYR A 57 11.87 -16.19 3.89
CA TYR A 57 12.09 -16.07 5.34
C TYR A 57 11.68 -17.30 6.13
N PHE A 58 10.92 -18.21 5.54
CA PHE A 58 10.50 -19.48 6.13
C PHE A 58 10.77 -20.69 5.24
N PRO A 59 11.96 -20.78 4.59
CA PRO A 59 12.25 -21.85 3.63
C PRO A 59 12.28 -23.25 4.27
N HIS A 60 12.47 -23.32 5.60
CA HIS A 60 12.49 -24.56 6.38
C HIS A 60 11.10 -25.12 6.69
N LEU A 61 10.04 -24.34 6.51
CA LEU A 61 8.67 -24.82 6.74
C LEU A 61 8.21 -25.71 5.60
N ASP A 62 7.69 -26.86 5.96
CA ASP A 62 6.97 -27.76 5.05
C ASP A 62 5.58 -27.20 4.69
N GLY A 63 4.84 -27.94 3.88
CA GLY A 63 3.48 -27.52 3.46
C GLY A 63 2.52 -27.26 4.61
N LYS A 64 2.61 -28.03 5.71
CA LYS A 64 1.80 -27.86 6.92
C LYS A 64 2.17 -26.59 7.67
N GLY A 65 3.46 -26.36 7.91
CA GLY A 65 3.95 -25.17 8.59
C GLY A 65 3.60 -23.89 7.81
N ARG A 66 3.72 -23.90 6.48
CA ARG A 66 3.29 -22.77 5.63
C ARG A 66 1.78 -22.55 5.68
N ALA A 67 0.97 -23.61 5.74
CA ALA A 67 -0.48 -23.49 5.89
C ALA A 67 -0.84 -22.85 7.24
N GLU A 68 -0.15 -23.20 8.33
CA GLU A 68 -0.36 -22.60 9.65
C GLU A 68 -0.03 -21.10 9.66
N VAL A 69 1.02 -20.67 8.96
CA VAL A 69 1.33 -19.23 8.82
C VAL A 69 0.23 -18.50 8.07
N ARG A 70 -0.26 -19.07 6.93
CA ARG A 70 -1.38 -18.49 6.15
C ARG A 70 -2.64 -18.34 6.98
N GLU A 71 -3.00 -19.39 7.73
CA GLU A 71 -4.17 -19.40 8.63
C GLU A 71 -4.01 -18.35 9.73
N SER A 72 -2.84 -18.29 10.39
CA SER A 72 -2.55 -17.29 11.41
C SER A 72 -2.68 -15.87 10.88
N LEU A 73 -2.19 -15.60 9.67
CA LEU A 73 -2.34 -14.29 9.02
C LEU A 73 -3.81 -14.00 8.72
N SER A 74 -4.54 -14.96 8.17
CA SER A 74 -5.98 -14.82 7.89
C SER A 74 -6.78 -14.49 9.15
N GLU A 75 -6.51 -15.20 10.27
CA GLU A 75 -7.18 -14.93 11.55
C GLU A 75 -6.79 -13.58 12.15
N PHE A 76 -5.54 -13.14 11.97
CA PHE A 76 -5.11 -11.81 12.35
C PHE A 76 -5.83 -10.74 11.51
N GLU A 77 -5.87 -10.90 10.19
CA GLU A 77 -6.51 -9.95 9.28
C GLU A 77 -8.01 -9.78 9.56
N LYS A 78 -8.70 -10.81 10.04
CA LYS A 78 -10.10 -10.71 10.49
C LYS A 78 -10.29 -9.78 11.69
N LYS A 79 -9.24 -9.49 12.44
CA LYS A 79 -9.26 -8.64 13.64
C LYS A 79 -8.62 -7.27 13.42
N LEU A 80 -8.10 -7.00 12.23
CA LEU A 80 -7.51 -5.71 11.90
C LEU A 80 -8.52 -4.57 12.11
N VAL A 81 -8.04 -3.47 12.64
CA VAL A 81 -8.81 -2.23 12.78
C VAL A 81 -8.30 -1.25 11.73
N PHE A 82 -9.21 -0.77 10.88
CA PHE A 82 -8.88 0.12 9.76
C PHE A 82 -9.09 1.58 10.13
N ARG A 83 -8.23 2.12 11.01
CA ARG A 83 -8.22 3.55 11.30
C ARG A 83 -7.59 4.30 10.12
N PRO A 84 -8.14 5.47 9.72
CA PRO A 84 -7.50 6.24 8.66
C PRO A 84 -6.13 6.76 9.09
N VAL A 85 -5.19 6.83 8.16
CA VAL A 85 -4.02 7.70 8.30
C VAL A 85 -4.53 9.13 8.44
N LYS A 86 -3.86 9.92 9.28
CA LYS A 86 -4.32 11.26 9.64
C LYS A 86 -4.52 12.14 8.41
N GLY A 87 -5.73 12.69 8.26
CA GLY A 87 -6.14 13.54 7.14
C GLY A 87 -6.41 12.81 5.81
N ALA A 88 -6.27 11.48 5.73
CA ALA A 88 -6.40 10.74 4.47
C ALA A 88 -7.83 10.81 3.89
N VAL A 89 -8.84 10.68 4.74
CA VAL A 89 -10.26 10.74 4.30
C VAL A 89 -10.59 12.12 3.79
N GLU A 90 -10.27 13.15 4.56
CA GLU A 90 -10.52 14.57 4.22
C GLU A 90 -9.77 15.00 2.95
N PHE A 91 -8.55 14.51 2.76
CA PHE A 91 -7.77 14.75 1.55
C PHE A 91 -8.43 14.10 0.33
N LEU A 92 -8.83 12.82 0.44
CA LEU A 92 -9.51 12.09 -0.63
C LEU A 92 -10.85 12.73 -1.01
N GLU A 93 -11.66 13.13 -0.02
CA GLU A 93 -12.91 13.86 -0.27
C GLU A 93 -12.66 15.19 -1.00
N SER A 94 -11.64 15.94 -0.57
CA SER A 94 -11.25 17.19 -1.20
C SER A 94 -10.75 16.98 -2.62
N ALA A 95 -9.94 15.94 -2.86
CA ALA A 95 -9.45 15.59 -4.19
C ALA A 95 -10.60 15.27 -5.16
N ARG A 96 -11.59 14.47 -4.73
CA ARG A 96 -12.78 14.16 -5.53
C ARG A 96 -13.61 15.40 -5.83
N ASN A 97 -13.80 16.27 -4.84
CA ASN A 97 -14.51 17.54 -5.02
C ASN A 97 -13.80 18.48 -6.01
N LEU A 98 -12.46 18.39 -6.11
CA LEU A 98 -11.66 19.13 -7.10
C LEU A 98 -11.62 18.45 -8.47
N GLY A 99 -12.29 17.31 -8.64
CA GLY A 99 -12.41 16.61 -9.92
C GLY A 99 -11.26 15.66 -10.25
N TYR A 100 -10.39 15.31 -9.27
CA TYR A 100 -9.40 14.26 -9.47
C TYR A 100 -10.08 12.88 -9.57
N LYS A 101 -9.61 12.06 -10.49
CA LYS A 101 -9.91 10.63 -10.49
C LYS A 101 -9.11 9.95 -9.38
N THR A 102 -9.71 8.98 -8.69
CA THR A 102 -9.07 8.32 -7.55
C THR A 102 -9.06 6.81 -7.71
N GLY A 103 -7.94 6.17 -7.43
CA GLY A 103 -7.80 4.71 -7.47
C GLY A 103 -7.12 4.16 -6.22
N LEU A 104 -7.63 3.04 -5.71
CA LEU A 104 -7.00 2.28 -4.64
C LEU A 104 -6.25 1.10 -5.24
N VAL A 105 -4.95 0.98 -4.91
CA VAL A 105 -4.04 -0.02 -5.50
C VAL A 105 -3.30 -0.73 -4.37
N THR A 106 -3.73 -1.92 -4.02
CA THR A 106 -3.22 -2.64 -2.85
C THR A 106 -2.66 -4.02 -3.19
N SER A 107 -1.64 -4.46 -2.44
CA SER A 107 -1.19 -5.85 -2.42
C SER A 107 -2.07 -6.77 -1.58
N SER A 108 -3.09 -6.23 -0.92
CA SER A 108 -4.08 -7.00 -0.17
C SER A 108 -5.06 -7.69 -1.11
N GLY A 109 -5.58 -8.85 -0.68
CA GLY A 109 -6.58 -9.61 -1.43
C GLY A 109 -7.98 -9.02 -1.36
N ALA A 110 -8.81 -9.36 -2.36
CA ALA A 110 -10.19 -8.90 -2.47
C ALA A 110 -11.05 -9.25 -1.24
N ALA A 111 -10.76 -10.35 -0.54
CA ALA A 111 -11.48 -10.73 0.68
C ALA A 111 -11.27 -9.70 1.80
N LYS A 112 -10.02 -9.25 2.02
CA LYS A 112 -9.71 -8.17 2.98
C LYS A 112 -10.40 -6.88 2.55
N MET A 113 -10.33 -6.50 1.27
CA MET A 113 -10.90 -5.25 0.79
C MET A 113 -12.42 -5.22 0.89
N ARG A 114 -13.11 -6.35 0.64
CA ARG A 114 -14.56 -6.45 0.90
C ARG A 114 -14.91 -6.16 2.36
N ARG A 115 -14.12 -6.70 3.31
CA ARG A 115 -14.32 -6.43 4.73
C ARG A 115 -14.06 -4.96 5.06
N VAL A 116 -12.97 -4.39 4.55
CA VAL A 116 -12.66 -2.95 4.72
C VAL A 116 -13.85 -2.09 4.31
N PHE A 117 -14.39 -2.33 3.11
CA PHE A 117 -15.51 -1.53 2.60
C PHE A 117 -16.85 -1.79 3.30
N ALA A 118 -17.00 -2.95 3.94
CA ALA A 118 -18.18 -3.24 4.76
C ALA A 118 -18.12 -2.57 6.15
N GLU A 119 -16.91 -2.37 6.68
CA GLU A 119 -16.67 -1.80 8.01
C GLU A 119 -16.37 -0.29 7.98
N SER A 120 -16.18 0.27 6.78
CA SER A 120 -15.81 1.69 6.60
C SER A 120 -16.39 2.25 5.31
N ASP A 121 -16.50 3.58 5.24
CA ASP A 121 -16.94 4.29 4.03
C ASP A 121 -15.83 4.51 2.99
N TYR A 122 -14.70 3.81 3.11
CA TYR A 122 -13.57 4.02 2.19
C TYR A 122 -13.91 3.72 0.73
N GLY A 123 -14.81 2.77 0.48
CA GLY A 123 -15.19 2.39 -0.89
C GLY A 123 -15.70 3.55 -1.74
N ARG A 124 -16.41 4.51 -1.14
CA ARG A 124 -16.94 5.70 -1.85
C ARG A 124 -15.87 6.71 -2.28
N LEU A 125 -14.65 6.58 -1.73
CA LEU A 125 -13.56 7.51 -1.99
C LEU A 125 -12.78 7.17 -3.26
N PHE A 126 -13.06 6.02 -3.88
CA PHE A 126 -12.29 5.54 -5.03
C PHE A 126 -13.19 5.20 -6.22
N ASP A 127 -12.75 5.58 -7.42
CA ASP A 127 -13.44 5.26 -8.67
C ASP A 127 -13.06 3.85 -9.16
N VAL A 128 -11.86 3.36 -8.80
CA VAL A 128 -11.39 2.01 -9.13
C VAL A 128 -10.66 1.38 -7.95
N LEU A 129 -10.71 0.04 -7.92
CA LEU A 129 -9.93 -0.81 -7.02
C LEU A 129 -9.08 -1.77 -7.86
N VAL A 130 -7.80 -1.91 -7.46
CA VAL A 130 -6.87 -2.95 -7.93
C VAL A 130 -6.35 -3.70 -6.72
N THR A 131 -6.61 -5.00 -6.67
CA THR A 131 -6.18 -5.92 -5.60
C THR A 131 -5.11 -6.90 -6.11
N ALA A 132 -4.62 -7.76 -5.22
CA ALA A 132 -3.65 -8.78 -5.59
C ALA A 132 -4.16 -9.71 -6.70
N GLU A 133 -5.45 -10.00 -6.76
CA GLU A 133 -6.08 -10.88 -7.75
C GLU A 133 -6.23 -10.24 -9.14
N ASP A 134 -6.14 -8.92 -9.23
CA ASP A 134 -6.25 -8.18 -10.51
C ASP A 134 -4.95 -8.20 -11.33
N ILE A 135 -3.84 -8.66 -10.76
CA ILE A 135 -2.51 -8.53 -11.34
C ILE A 135 -1.73 -9.85 -11.30
N LEU A 136 -0.88 -10.08 -12.31
CA LEU A 136 0.00 -11.26 -12.37
C LEU A 136 1.33 -11.03 -11.64
N ARG A 137 1.79 -9.80 -11.55
CA ARG A 137 3.04 -9.42 -10.91
C ARG A 137 2.81 -8.28 -9.94
N GLY A 138 3.07 -8.53 -8.66
CA GLY A 138 2.96 -7.54 -7.60
C GLY A 138 4.16 -6.58 -7.55
N LYS A 139 4.04 -5.51 -6.76
CA LYS A 139 5.11 -4.56 -6.47
C LYS A 139 6.44 -5.29 -6.17
N PRO A 140 7.58 -4.88 -6.73
CA PRO A 140 7.86 -3.62 -7.41
C PRO A 140 7.59 -3.58 -8.92
N ASP A 141 6.90 -4.56 -9.51
CA ASP A 141 6.47 -4.49 -10.90
C ASP A 141 5.41 -3.38 -11.05
N PRO A 142 5.46 -2.54 -12.11
CA PRO A 142 4.53 -1.42 -12.29
C PRO A 142 3.11 -1.83 -12.66
N MET A 143 2.84 -3.11 -12.89
CA MET A 143 1.57 -3.62 -13.43
C MET A 143 0.36 -3.11 -12.66
N CYS A 144 0.42 -3.07 -11.32
CA CYS A 144 -0.71 -2.68 -10.48
C CYS A 144 -1.11 -1.20 -10.73
N TYR A 145 -0.15 -0.28 -10.82
CA TYR A 145 -0.41 1.13 -11.06
C TYR A 145 -0.81 1.40 -12.51
N LEU A 146 -0.18 0.71 -13.47
CA LEU A 146 -0.57 0.78 -14.88
C LEU A 146 -2.00 0.24 -15.10
N ALA A 147 -2.39 -0.83 -14.41
CA ALA A 147 -3.75 -1.36 -14.44
C ALA A 147 -4.77 -0.36 -13.90
N ALA A 148 -4.46 0.32 -12.79
CA ALA A 148 -5.32 1.35 -12.21
C ALA A 148 -5.47 2.55 -13.15
N ALA A 149 -4.37 3.07 -13.70
CA ALA A 149 -4.41 4.15 -14.68
C ALA A 149 -5.24 3.77 -15.92
N SER A 150 -5.07 2.56 -16.45
CA SER A 150 -5.87 2.03 -17.56
C SER A 150 -7.36 1.96 -17.24
N LYS A 151 -7.73 1.43 -16.06
CA LYS A 151 -9.13 1.37 -15.60
C LYS A 151 -9.75 2.77 -15.48
N LEU A 152 -8.96 3.80 -15.16
CA LEU A 152 -9.37 5.21 -15.06
C LEU A 152 -9.33 5.96 -16.39
N GLY A 153 -8.79 5.34 -17.45
CA GLY A 153 -8.57 6.01 -18.73
C GLY A 153 -7.60 7.19 -18.61
N SER A 154 -6.55 7.03 -17.80
CA SER A 154 -5.57 8.08 -17.51
C SER A 154 -4.19 7.72 -18.07
N ASP A 155 -3.47 8.72 -18.58
CA ASP A 155 -2.06 8.56 -18.95
C ASP A 155 -1.22 8.46 -17.67
N PRO A 156 -0.30 7.48 -17.54
CA PRO A 156 0.57 7.35 -16.37
C PRO A 156 1.30 8.65 -15.99
N SER A 157 1.70 9.46 -16.97
CA SER A 157 2.38 10.75 -16.72
C SER A 157 1.49 11.84 -16.11
N HIS A 158 0.17 11.62 -16.02
CA HIS A 158 -0.81 12.48 -15.35
C HIS A 158 -1.27 11.87 -14.01
N CYS A 159 -0.65 10.77 -13.59
CA CYS A 159 -0.96 10.11 -12.33
C CYS A 159 0.05 10.48 -11.25
N ALA A 160 -0.43 10.70 -10.02
CA ALA A 160 0.38 10.72 -8.82
C ALA A 160 0.04 9.50 -7.96
N VAL A 161 1.08 8.87 -7.40
CA VAL A 161 0.95 7.70 -6.51
C VAL A 161 1.36 8.08 -5.12
N PHE A 162 0.52 7.77 -4.14
CA PHE A 162 0.79 7.90 -2.71
C PHE A 162 1.14 6.52 -2.14
N GLU A 163 2.34 6.40 -1.58
CA GLU A 163 2.94 5.13 -1.15
C GLU A 163 3.88 5.31 0.04
N ASP A 164 3.89 4.31 0.92
CA ASP A 164 4.75 4.28 2.10
C ASP A 164 5.83 3.19 2.02
N SER A 165 5.71 2.24 1.07
CA SER A 165 6.62 1.09 0.95
C SER A 165 7.67 1.28 -0.14
N ILE A 166 8.87 0.74 0.10
CA ILE A 166 9.99 0.76 -0.87
C ILE A 166 9.62 0.04 -2.18
N THR A 167 8.88 -1.06 -2.08
CA THR A 167 8.46 -1.83 -3.26
C THR A 167 7.40 -1.10 -4.07
N GLY A 168 6.48 -0.42 -3.40
CA GLY A 168 5.45 0.36 -4.06
C GLY A 168 5.98 1.63 -4.71
N LEU A 169 6.88 2.37 -4.05
CA LEU A 169 7.57 3.52 -4.64
C LEU A 169 8.35 3.12 -5.91
N LYS A 170 9.05 1.97 -5.89
CA LYS A 170 9.72 1.44 -7.09
C LYS A 170 8.73 1.11 -8.20
N ALA A 171 7.57 0.53 -7.87
CA ALA A 171 6.53 0.22 -8.85
C ALA A 171 5.97 1.49 -9.49
N ALA A 172 5.68 2.53 -8.69
CA ALA A 172 5.19 3.82 -9.17
C ALA A 172 6.20 4.53 -10.10
N LYS A 173 7.47 4.54 -9.70
CA LYS A 173 8.55 5.07 -10.57
C LYS A 173 8.70 4.28 -11.87
N ALA A 174 8.64 2.95 -11.81
CA ALA A 174 8.70 2.10 -12.99
C ALA A 174 7.49 2.32 -13.92
N ALA A 175 6.36 2.78 -13.38
CA ALA A 175 5.17 3.18 -14.16
C ALA A 175 5.28 4.60 -14.75
N ASN A 176 6.38 5.34 -14.53
CA ASN A 176 6.55 6.75 -14.91
C ASN A 176 5.49 7.69 -14.31
N MET A 177 5.05 7.42 -13.08
CA MET A 177 4.10 8.24 -12.34
C MET A 177 4.84 9.15 -11.35
N PHE A 178 4.23 10.30 -11.00
CA PHE A 178 4.72 11.16 -9.95
C PHE A 178 4.55 10.45 -8.60
N THR A 179 5.62 10.37 -7.81
CA THR A 179 5.62 9.60 -6.56
C THR A 179 5.63 10.49 -5.34
N VAL A 180 4.64 10.33 -4.47
CA VAL A 180 4.56 10.97 -3.17
C VAL A 180 4.75 9.90 -2.10
N GLY A 181 5.89 9.93 -1.42
CA GLY A 181 6.24 8.99 -0.35
C GLY A 181 5.66 9.42 0.98
N LEU A 182 5.02 8.50 1.72
CA LEU A 182 4.55 8.72 3.09
C LEU A 182 5.57 8.18 4.10
N LEU A 183 5.73 8.88 5.22
CA LEU A 183 6.67 8.50 6.29
C LEU A 183 6.03 7.66 7.40
N THR A 184 4.98 6.94 7.07
CA THR A 184 4.24 6.09 8.01
C THR A 184 4.95 4.76 8.30
N THR A 185 5.84 4.31 7.42
CA THR A 185 6.41 2.96 7.45
C THR A 185 7.93 2.91 7.47
N PHE A 186 8.60 3.69 6.61
CA PHE A 186 10.05 3.69 6.46
C PHE A 186 10.69 5.01 6.88
N PRO A 187 11.99 5.00 7.27
CA PRO A 187 12.73 6.23 7.54
C PRO A 187 12.76 7.17 6.33
N ARG A 188 12.72 8.47 6.60
CA ARG A 188 12.74 9.54 5.58
C ARG A 188 13.82 9.34 4.51
N ALA A 189 15.05 9.03 4.90
CA ALA A 189 16.17 8.85 3.97
C ALA A 189 15.95 7.74 2.94
N ASP A 190 15.16 6.71 3.27
CA ASP A 190 14.85 5.61 2.34
C ASP A 190 13.72 5.99 1.38
N VAL A 191 12.72 6.73 1.88
CA VAL A 191 11.57 7.20 1.10
C VAL A 191 11.99 8.29 0.11
N GLU A 192 12.74 9.30 0.56
CA GLU A 192 13.20 10.44 -0.28
C GLU A 192 13.98 10.01 -1.52
N ARG A 193 14.78 8.94 -1.42
CA ARG A 193 15.55 8.45 -2.59
C ARG A 193 14.67 7.88 -3.70
N LEU A 194 13.42 7.53 -3.40
CA LEU A 194 12.50 6.85 -4.30
C LEU A 194 11.25 7.68 -4.61
N SER A 195 11.15 8.88 -4.06
CA SER A 195 9.97 9.74 -4.22
C SER A 195 10.33 11.05 -4.92
N ASP A 196 9.35 11.65 -5.60
CA ASP A 196 9.46 12.99 -6.17
C ASP A 196 9.07 14.04 -5.12
N ALA A 197 8.22 13.65 -4.16
CA ALA A 197 7.87 14.44 -2.98
C ALA A 197 7.66 13.51 -1.78
N VAL A 198 7.75 14.06 -0.56
CA VAL A 198 7.55 13.30 0.69
C VAL A 198 6.64 14.09 1.63
N ILE A 199 5.71 13.38 2.26
CA ILE A 199 4.81 13.91 3.28
C ILE A 199 4.82 13.01 4.52
N ASP A 200 4.55 13.57 5.70
CA ASP A 200 4.42 12.77 6.93
C ASP A 200 3.04 12.07 6.97
N ASP A 201 1.98 12.81 6.65
CA ASP A 201 0.59 12.38 6.56
C ASP A 201 -0.21 13.37 5.67
N PHE A 202 -1.55 13.29 5.67
CA PHE A 202 -2.40 14.17 4.87
C PHE A 202 -2.98 15.36 5.67
N SER A 203 -2.51 15.63 6.88
CA SER A 203 -3.08 16.70 7.73
C SER A 203 -2.94 18.11 7.14
N ASN A 204 -2.00 18.33 6.22
CA ASN A 204 -1.87 19.57 5.46
C ASN A 204 -2.26 19.36 3.98
N ALA A 205 -3.54 19.20 3.70
CA ALA A 205 -4.04 18.94 2.35
C ALA A 205 -3.62 20.02 1.33
N SER A 206 -3.54 21.30 1.73
CA SER A 206 -3.14 22.39 0.84
C SER A 206 -1.70 22.26 0.36
N GLU A 207 -0.79 21.83 1.23
CA GLU A 207 0.58 21.52 0.88
C GLU A 207 0.65 20.35 -0.10
N VAL A 208 -0.06 19.25 0.21
CA VAL A 208 -0.11 18.08 -0.68
C VAL A 208 -0.60 18.46 -2.07
N PHE A 209 -1.69 19.24 -2.20
CA PHE A 209 -2.17 19.71 -3.50
C PHE A 209 -1.18 20.64 -4.21
N SER A 210 -0.34 21.36 -3.48
CA SER A 210 0.69 22.22 -4.09
C SER A 210 1.79 21.42 -4.78
N LEU A 211 2.09 20.20 -4.30
CA LEU A 211 3.06 19.28 -4.91
C LEU A 211 2.59 18.71 -6.25
N LEU A 212 1.28 18.72 -6.51
CA LEU A 212 0.65 18.11 -7.69
C LEU A 212 0.47 19.09 -8.88
N LYS A 213 0.93 20.34 -8.76
CA LYS A 213 0.74 21.41 -9.76
C LYS A 213 1.84 21.47 -10.82
#